data_9a191892984bde3fe8b7c2267b90755d
#
_entry.id   9a191892984bde3fe8b7c2267b90755d
#
_cell.length_a   1.000
_cell.length_b   1.000
_cell.length_c   1.000
_cell.angle_alpha   90.00
_cell.angle_beta   90.00
_cell.angle_gamma   90.00
#
_symmetry.space_group_name_H-M   'P 1'
#
loop_
_entity.id
_entity.type
_entity.pdbx_description
1 polymer ?
#
loop_
_entity_poly.entity_id
_entity_poly.type
_entity_poly.pdbx_seq_one_letter_code
_entity_poly.pdbx_strand_id
1 'polypeptide(L)'
;YAPFSIKGRLSPEPLSTDMVVSLNNYEMTSLTPYTGLYLGYKVEKGQLGVDTEVTVEKNHLNSVSDILADQFYLGEKVPSDEAVRAPVKLGLSVLRSRSGEITLAVKMSGDLGDPSFSVSGMILKVLTNIVVKAATAPFSVLAGLAGGENLETIVFDPGTAEVGPQTSSSLQALAKVLTEKPHLHIGLVGTVSAEDRTALADQTIGDDVAGDDWPGIDAAVLEKKWRRKLIRRYESDYDRDVETLVSAPLPEDDDERDSVLARSAWDAMVTAESASVDKAQLVELARLRSENAKAALVQQFQIEQSRVYLKESKVDGAVTGLT
;
A
#
# COMPACT_ATOMS: atom_id res chain seq x y z
N TYR A 1 -36.30 -12.08 -17.05
CA TYR A 1 -36.70 -13.02 -16.03
C TYR A 1 -35.47 -13.41 -15.19
N ALA A 2 -35.58 -13.27 -13.86
CA ALA A 2 -34.57 -13.73 -12.91
C ALA A 2 -34.99 -15.14 -12.38
N PRO A 3 -34.31 -16.22 -12.82
CA PRO A 3 -34.62 -17.55 -12.30
C PRO A 3 -34.31 -17.60 -10.80
N PHE A 4 -35.30 -18.06 -10.05
CA PHE A 4 -35.21 -18.27 -8.59
C PHE A 4 -35.56 -19.72 -8.26
N SER A 5 -34.74 -20.36 -7.44
CA SER A 5 -34.98 -21.71 -6.98
C SER A 5 -34.64 -21.90 -5.50
N ILE A 6 -35.48 -22.68 -4.81
CA ILE A 6 -35.18 -23.18 -3.46
C ILE A 6 -35.28 -24.70 -3.50
N LYS A 7 -34.26 -25.38 -3.00
CA LYS A 7 -34.23 -26.84 -2.89
C LYS A 7 -33.73 -27.24 -1.51
N GLY A 8 -34.39 -28.16 -0.85
CA GLY A 8 -33.91 -28.63 0.45
C GLY A 8 -35.00 -29.31 1.26
N ARG A 9 -34.73 -29.41 2.55
CA ARG A 9 -35.64 -30.02 3.53
C ARG A 9 -35.96 -29.00 4.62
N LEU A 10 -37.20 -28.97 5.05
CA LEU A 10 -37.65 -28.16 6.17
C LEU A 10 -38.41 -29.06 7.15
N SER A 11 -37.97 -29.11 8.40
CA SER A 11 -38.68 -29.68 9.52
C SER A 11 -39.16 -28.55 10.44
N PRO A 12 -40.46 -28.40 10.67
CA PRO A 12 -40.98 -27.30 11.48
C PRO A 12 -40.80 -27.49 12.98
N GLU A 13 -40.72 -28.75 13.48
CA GLU A 13 -40.61 -29.07 14.91
C GLU A 13 -39.66 -30.26 15.14
N PRO A 14 -38.50 -30.06 15.76
CA PRO A 14 -37.83 -28.75 16.00
C PRO A 14 -37.47 -28.10 14.68
N LEU A 15 -37.43 -26.76 14.63
CA LEU A 15 -37.06 -26.03 13.42
C LEU A 15 -35.67 -26.44 12.96
N SER A 16 -35.64 -27.12 11.81
CA SER A 16 -34.42 -27.60 11.18
C SER A 16 -34.58 -27.49 9.68
N THR A 17 -33.55 -26.99 9.01
CA THR A 17 -33.59 -26.91 7.56
C THR A 17 -32.18 -27.10 6.98
N ASP A 18 -32.14 -27.63 5.76
CA ASP A 18 -30.99 -27.76 4.92
C ASP A 18 -31.45 -27.41 3.50
N MET A 19 -31.12 -26.20 3.05
CA MET A 19 -31.63 -25.63 1.81
C MET A 19 -30.52 -24.98 0.99
N VAL A 20 -30.66 -25.08 -0.33
CA VAL A 20 -29.92 -24.30 -1.30
C VAL A 20 -30.88 -23.33 -1.97
N VAL A 21 -30.50 -22.06 -1.97
CA VAL A 21 -31.25 -20.97 -2.59
C VAL A 21 -30.40 -20.41 -3.71
N SER A 22 -30.94 -20.34 -4.91
CA SER A 22 -30.27 -19.77 -6.08
C SER A 22 -31.13 -18.69 -6.72
N LEU A 23 -30.52 -17.55 -6.99
CA LEU A 23 -31.06 -16.41 -7.75
C LEU A 23 -30.08 -16.05 -8.84
N ASN A 24 -30.51 -15.95 -10.08
CA ASN A 24 -29.65 -15.61 -11.20
C ASN A 24 -30.22 -14.45 -12.02
N ASN A 25 -29.32 -13.62 -12.56
CA ASN A 25 -29.66 -12.52 -13.47
C ASN A 25 -30.72 -11.55 -12.93
N TYR A 26 -30.71 -11.29 -11.60
CA TYR A 26 -31.63 -10.31 -11.01
C TYR A 26 -31.18 -8.90 -11.35
N GLU A 27 -32.07 -8.08 -11.92
CA GLU A 27 -31.79 -6.71 -12.31
C GLU A 27 -31.57 -5.80 -11.10
N MET A 28 -30.34 -5.32 -10.90
CA MET A 28 -29.95 -4.59 -9.69
C MET A 28 -30.52 -3.17 -9.60
N THR A 29 -31.07 -2.61 -10.67
CA THR A 29 -31.74 -1.29 -10.63
C THR A 29 -32.91 -1.27 -9.65
N SER A 30 -33.54 -2.42 -9.40
CA SER A 30 -34.60 -2.61 -8.39
C SER A 30 -34.08 -2.44 -6.96
N LEU A 31 -32.76 -2.53 -6.74
CA LEU A 31 -32.12 -2.34 -5.43
C LEU A 31 -31.83 -0.86 -5.12
N THR A 32 -32.15 0.06 -6.02
CA THR A 32 -31.94 1.51 -5.83
C THR A 32 -32.43 2.05 -4.49
N PRO A 33 -33.61 1.65 -3.95
CA PRO A 33 -34.03 2.12 -2.63
C PRO A 33 -33.04 1.80 -1.52
N TYR A 34 -32.41 0.62 -1.58
CA TYR A 34 -31.42 0.18 -0.59
C TYR A 34 -30.05 0.83 -0.83
N THR A 35 -29.58 0.86 -2.08
CA THR A 35 -28.28 1.49 -2.39
C THR A 35 -28.34 3.01 -2.19
N GLY A 36 -29.48 3.65 -2.47
CA GLY A 36 -29.70 5.06 -2.17
C GLY A 36 -29.64 5.33 -0.67
N LEU A 37 -30.29 4.52 0.14
CA LEU A 37 -30.31 4.68 1.59
C LEU A 37 -28.94 4.44 2.24
N TYR A 38 -28.29 3.31 1.94
CA TYR A 38 -27.08 2.88 2.65
C TYR A 38 -25.76 3.28 1.97
N LEU A 39 -25.73 3.41 0.64
CA LEU A 39 -24.55 3.78 -0.12
C LEU A 39 -24.60 5.23 -0.64
N GLY A 40 -25.78 5.85 -0.66
CA GLY A 40 -25.98 7.21 -1.16
C GLY A 40 -25.94 7.34 -2.69
N TYR A 41 -26.29 6.27 -3.42
CA TYR A 41 -26.28 6.24 -4.88
C TYR A 41 -27.42 5.40 -5.46
N LYS A 42 -27.96 5.81 -6.60
CA LYS A 42 -28.81 4.96 -7.44
C LYS A 42 -27.98 3.87 -8.10
N VAL A 43 -28.62 2.75 -8.44
CA VAL A 43 -28.02 1.76 -9.34
C VAL A 43 -28.24 2.21 -10.76
N GLU A 44 -27.18 2.30 -11.55
CA GLU A 44 -27.24 2.61 -12.98
C GLU A 44 -27.54 1.35 -13.80
N LYS A 45 -26.80 0.27 -13.50
CA LYS A 45 -26.97 -1.05 -14.12
C LYS A 45 -26.29 -2.12 -13.30
N GLY A 46 -26.63 -3.37 -13.59
CA GLY A 46 -25.97 -4.55 -13.03
C GLY A 46 -26.92 -5.71 -12.88
N GLN A 47 -26.39 -6.91 -12.90
CA GLN A 47 -27.09 -8.16 -12.66
C GLN A 47 -26.54 -8.84 -11.43
N LEU A 48 -27.44 -9.39 -10.59
CA LEU A 48 -27.13 -10.10 -9.36
C LEU A 48 -27.38 -11.59 -9.51
N GLY A 49 -26.37 -12.38 -9.21
CA GLY A 49 -26.46 -13.80 -8.93
C GLY A 49 -26.18 -14.06 -7.45
N VAL A 50 -26.93 -14.96 -6.85
CA VAL A 50 -26.73 -15.39 -5.45
C VAL A 50 -26.99 -16.88 -5.36
N ASP A 51 -25.99 -17.62 -4.90
CA ASP A 51 -26.12 -19.01 -4.50
C ASP A 51 -25.81 -19.11 -3.00
N THR A 52 -26.80 -19.61 -2.23
CA THR A 52 -26.71 -19.65 -0.78
C THR A 52 -27.06 -21.04 -0.26
N GLU A 53 -26.17 -21.61 0.53
CA GLU A 53 -26.45 -22.78 1.35
C GLU A 53 -26.87 -22.30 2.75
N VAL A 54 -28.01 -22.79 3.21
CA VAL A 54 -28.60 -22.41 4.51
C VAL A 54 -28.86 -23.67 5.32
N THR A 55 -28.32 -23.71 6.52
CA THR A 55 -28.64 -24.72 7.54
C THR A 55 -29.20 -24.05 8.78
N VAL A 56 -30.25 -24.64 9.34
CA VAL A 56 -30.78 -24.23 10.65
C VAL A 56 -30.90 -25.46 11.53
N GLU A 57 -30.27 -25.39 12.68
CA GLU A 57 -30.37 -26.41 13.73
C GLU A 57 -30.64 -25.75 15.07
N LYS A 58 -31.67 -26.19 15.77
CA LYS A 58 -32.03 -25.67 17.11
C LYS A 58 -32.11 -24.14 17.14
N ASN A 59 -32.77 -23.53 16.18
CA ASN A 59 -32.88 -22.08 15.96
C ASN A 59 -31.59 -21.38 15.60
N HIS A 60 -30.47 -22.10 15.44
CA HIS A 60 -29.20 -21.48 15.00
C HIS A 60 -29.08 -21.57 13.48
N LEU A 61 -29.05 -20.41 12.82
CA LEU A 61 -28.86 -20.28 11.38
C LEU A 61 -27.36 -20.20 11.05
N ASN A 62 -26.93 -20.98 10.06
CA ASN A 62 -25.66 -20.80 9.38
C ASN A 62 -25.94 -20.72 7.88
N SER A 63 -25.27 -19.79 7.21
CA SER A 63 -25.31 -19.71 5.76
C SER A 63 -23.97 -19.36 5.15
N VAL A 64 -23.75 -19.91 3.96
CA VAL A 64 -22.63 -19.56 3.08
C VAL A 64 -23.23 -19.11 1.76
N SER A 65 -22.92 -17.90 1.34
CA SER A 65 -23.46 -17.29 0.14
C SER A 65 -22.33 -16.89 -0.81
N ASP A 66 -22.42 -17.34 -2.05
CA ASP A 66 -21.63 -16.83 -3.15
C ASP A 66 -22.46 -15.80 -3.93
N ILE A 67 -21.99 -14.56 -3.94
CA ILE A 67 -22.67 -13.42 -4.54
C ILE A 67 -21.83 -12.94 -5.73
N LEU A 68 -22.48 -12.88 -6.90
CA LEU A 68 -21.94 -12.34 -8.13
C LEU A 68 -22.72 -11.08 -8.50
N ALA A 69 -22.05 -9.92 -8.53
CA ALA A 69 -22.59 -8.71 -9.11
C ALA A 69 -21.88 -8.43 -10.44
N ASP A 70 -22.54 -8.74 -11.55
CA ASP A 70 -22.03 -8.52 -12.90
C ASP A 70 -22.39 -7.14 -13.41
N GLN A 71 -21.38 -6.42 -13.94
CA GLN A 71 -21.50 -5.05 -14.48
C GLN A 71 -22.25 -4.09 -13.52
N PHE A 72 -22.03 -4.24 -12.22
CA PHE A 72 -22.65 -3.38 -11.22
C PHE A 72 -22.02 -1.99 -11.20
N TYR A 73 -22.77 -0.97 -11.59
CA TYR A 73 -22.37 0.43 -11.62
C TYR A 73 -23.35 1.31 -10.84
N LEU A 74 -22.78 2.25 -10.08
CA LEU A 74 -23.54 3.27 -9.38
C LEU A 74 -23.64 4.55 -10.24
N GLY A 75 -24.86 5.03 -10.37
CA GLY A 75 -25.18 6.25 -11.10
C GLY A 75 -25.10 7.51 -10.24
N GLU A 76 -26.20 8.28 -10.21
CA GLU A 76 -26.30 9.54 -9.50
C GLU A 76 -26.24 9.38 -7.99
N LYS A 77 -25.64 10.37 -7.33
CA LYS A 77 -25.63 10.46 -5.87
C LYS A 77 -27.03 10.87 -5.36
N VAL A 78 -27.46 10.21 -4.30
CA VAL A 78 -28.73 10.48 -3.60
C VAL A 78 -28.42 10.93 -2.18
N PRO A 79 -28.99 12.04 -1.69
CA PRO A 79 -28.85 12.44 -0.31
C PRO A 79 -29.46 11.37 0.63
N SER A 80 -28.71 10.95 1.64
CA SER A 80 -29.15 10.06 2.69
C SER A 80 -28.32 10.27 3.94
N ASP A 81 -28.98 10.42 5.08
CA ASP A 81 -28.31 10.56 6.39
C ASP A 81 -27.76 9.21 6.89
N GLU A 82 -28.30 8.10 6.38
CA GLU A 82 -27.87 6.74 6.71
C GLU A 82 -26.73 6.23 5.81
N ALA A 83 -26.43 6.96 4.73
CA ALA A 83 -25.40 6.56 3.81
C ALA A 83 -23.99 6.61 4.44
N VAL A 84 -23.21 5.58 4.13
CA VAL A 84 -21.82 5.51 4.61
C VAL A 84 -20.98 6.69 4.09
N ARG A 85 -20.16 7.24 4.99
CA ARG A 85 -19.23 8.35 4.68
C ARG A 85 -17.91 7.80 4.15
N ALA A 86 -17.95 7.11 3.01
CA ALA A 86 -16.78 6.52 2.37
C ALA A 86 -16.84 6.73 0.84
N PRO A 87 -15.72 6.69 0.12
CA PRO A 87 -15.68 6.76 -1.33
C PRO A 87 -16.17 5.44 -1.96
N VAL A 88 -17.47 5.17 -1.89
CA VAL A 88 -18.12 3.90 -2.29
C VAL A 88 -17.75 3.46 -3.71
N LYS A 89 -17.69 4.42 -4.67
CA LYS A 89 -17.30 4.12 -6.05
C LYS A 89 -15.89 3.57 -6.14
N LEU A 90 -14.95 4.08 -5.31
CA LEU A 90 -13.60 3.52 -5.21
C LEU A 90 -13.64 2.10 -4.64
N GLY A 91 -14.39 1.87 -3.55
CA GLY A 91 -14.54 0.52 -2.97
C GLY A 91 -15.03 -0.50 -3.99
N LEU A 92 -16.05 -0.17 -4.76
CA LEU A 92 -16.56 -1.05 -5.83
C LEU A 92 -15.52 -1.25 -6.95
N SER A 93 -14.72 -0.24 -7.30
CA SER A 93 -13.66 -0.37 -8.30
C SER A 93 -12.53 -1.29 -7.82
N VAL A 94 -12.20 -1.26 -6.53
CA VAL A 94 -11.24 -2.18 -5.90
C VAL A 94 -11.75 -3.62 -5.94
N LEU A 95 -13.03 -3.84 -5.64
CA LEU A 95 -13.64 -5.18 -5.64
C LEU A 95 -13.82 -5.74 -7.07
N ARG A 96 -14.10 -4.87 -8.05
CA ARG A 96 -14.42 -5.28 -9.42
C ARG A 96 -13.23 -5.94 -10.11
N SER A 97 -13.49 -7.08 -10.75
CA SER A 97 -12.53 -7.81 -11.58
C SER A 97 -12.32 -7.13 -12.95
N ARG A 98 -11.40 -7.67 -13.73
CA ARG A 98 -11.15 -7.22 -15.11
C ARG A 98 -12.34 -7.45 -16.03
N SER A 99 -13.15 -8.49 -15.80
CA SER A 99 -14.38 -8.79 -16.54
C SER A 99 -15.55 -7.85 -16.17
N GLY A 100 -15.43 -7.05 -15.11
CA GLY A 100 -16.50 -6.16 -14.64
C GLY A 100 -17.33 -6.77 -13.50
N GLU A 101 -16.97 -7.95 -13.02
CA GLU A 101 -17.66 -8.71 -12.00
C GLU A 101 -17.13 -8.39 -10.60
N ILE A 102 -18.01 -8.44 -9.61
CA ILE A 102 -17.67 -8.43 -8.19
C ILE A 102 -18.15 -9.74 -7.60
N THR A 103 -17.24 -10.59 -7.16
CA THR A 103 -17.55 -11.86 -6.50
C THR A 103 -17.26 -11.76 -5.02
N LEU A 104 -18.24 -12.11 -4.18
CA LEU A 104 -18.14 -12.07 -2.73
C LEU A 104 -18.59 -13.40 -2.14
N ALA A 105 -17.78 -13.99 -1.27
CA ALA A 105 -18.15 -15.11 -0.42
C ALA A 105 -18.53 -14.58 0.97
N VAL A 106 -19.79 -14.72 1.35
CA VAL A 106 -20.34 -14.19 2.61
C VAL A 106 -20.79 -15.35 3.49
N LYS A 107 -20.27 -15.38 4.71
CA LYS A 107 -20.70 -16.33 5.75
C LYS A 107 -21.49 -15.58 6.81
N MET A 108 -22.63 -16.13 7.20
CA MET A 108 -23.46 -15.57 8.25
C MET A 108 -23.86 -16.66 9.23
N SER A 109 -23.99 -16.30 10.50
CA SER A 109 -24.56 -17.15 11.53
C SER A 109 -25.30 -16.29 12.56
N GLY A 110 -26.36 -16.86 13.17
CA GLY A 110 -27.12 -16.17 14.20
C GLY A 110 -28.24 -17.03 14.79
N ASP A 111 -28.81 -16.55 15.88
CA ASP A 111 -29.90 -17.19 16.58
C ASP A 111 -31.26 -16.61 16.11
N LEU A 112 -32.06 -17.42 15.47
CA LEU A 112 -33.43 -17.05 15.01
C LEU A 112 -34.41 -16.83 16.17
N GLY A 113 -34.05 -17.30 17.37
CA GLY A 113 -34.84 -17.06 18.60
C GLY A 113 -34.56 -15.67 19.21
N ASP A 114 -33.52 -14.97 18.79
CA ASP A 114 -33.20 -13.60 19.24
C ASP A 114 -34.10 -12.59 18.50
N PRO A 115 -34.96 -11.83 19.20
CA PRO A 115 -35.82 -10.85 18.56
C PRO A 115 -35.05 -9.70 17.86
N SER A 116 -33.81 -9.48 18.23
CA SER A 116 -32.94 -8.46 17.59
C SER A 116 -32.27 -8.96 16.30
N PHE A 117 -32.36 -10.27 16.03
CA PHE A 117 -31.74 -10.87 14.87
C PHE A 117 -32.55 -10.58 13.60
N SER A 118 -31.90 -9.91 12.66
CA SER A 118 -32.49 -9.61 11.34
C SER A 118 -31.55 -10.08 10.23
N VAL A 119 -31.97 -11.09 9.48
CA VAL A 119 -31.21 -11.65 8.35
C VAL A 119 -30.91 -10.55 7.32
N SER A 120 -31.91 -9.76 6.93
CA SER A 120 -31.76 -8.68 5.94
C SER A 120 -30.82 -7.56 6.43
N GLY A 121 -30.98 -7.17 7.71
CA GLY A 121 -30.10 -6.16 8.32
C GLY A 121 -28.64 -6.63 8.39
N MET A 122 -28.42 -7.92 8.68
CA MET A 122 -27.07 -8.49 8.72
C MET A 122 -26.45 -8.53 7.32
N ILE A 123 -27.19 -8.99 6.30
CA ILE A 123 -26.72 -9.00 4.90
C ILE A 123 -26.27 -7.60 4.48
N LEU A 124 -27.11 -6.59 4.67
CA LEU A 124 -26.82 -5.20 4.33
C LEU A 124 -25.57 -4.69 5.08
N LYS A 125 -25.45 -4.96 6.37
CA LYS A 125 -24.32 -4.56 7.18
C LYS A 125 -23.01 -5.22 6.68
N VAL A 126 -23.02 -6.50 6.37
CA VAL A 126 -21.85 -7.22 5.86
C VAL A 126 -21.43 -6.66 4.51
N LEU A 127 -22.34 -6.51 3.55
CA LEU A 127 -22.04 -5.98 2.22
C LEU A 127 -21.53 -4.55 2.28
N THR A 128 -22.19 -3.71 3.10
CA THR A 128 -21.73 -2.32 3.31
C THR A 128 -20.32 -2.27 3.91
N ASN A 129 -20.03 -3.12 4.91
CA ASN A 129 -18.70 -3.17 5.52
C ASN A 129 -17.61 -3.61 4.53
N ILE A 130 -17.92 -4.57 3.63
CA ILE A 130 -16.98 -5.00 2.58
C ILE A 130 -16.64 -3.82 1.66
N VAL A 131 -17.66 -3.09 1.20
CA VAL A 131 -17.48 -1.92 0.32
C VAL A 131 -16.72 -0.81 1.05
N VAL A 132 -17.07 -0.52 2.31
CA VAL A 132 -16.36 0.48 3.12
C VAL A 132 -14.91 0.11 3.33
N LYS A 133 -14.62 -1.15 3.69
CA LYS A 133 -13.23 -1.63 3.85
C LYS A 133 -12.44 -1.49 2.55
N ALA A 134 -13.01 -1.87 1.41
CA ALA A 134 -12.37 -1.71 0.11
C ALA A 134 -12.13 -0.23 -0.25
N ALA A 135 -13.01 0.66 0.20
CA ALA A 135 -12.90 2.10 -0.04
C ALA A 135 -11.89 2.79 0.87
N THR A 136 -11.77 2.36 2.13
CA THR A 136 -10.93 3.03 3.16
C THR A 136 -9.54 2.41 3.30
N ALA A 137 -9.38 1.14 2.93
CA ALA A 137 -8.11 0.43 2.97
C ALA A 137 -7.87 -0.34 1.65
N PRO A 138 -7.84 0.34 0.49
CA PRO A 138 -7.78 -0.29 -0.81
C PRO A 138 -6.54 -1.17 -0.97
N PHE A 139 -5.39 -0.73 -0.50
CA PHE A 139 -4.14 -1.46 -0.63
C PHE A 139 -4.13 -2.77 0.16
N SER A 140 -4.76 -2.80 1.36
CA SER A 140 -4.86 -4.03 2.14
C SER A 140 -5.74 -5.09 1.45
N VAL A 141 -6.78 -4.66 0.73
CA VAL A 141 -7.64 -5.56 -0.06
C VAL A 141 -6.90 -6.05 -1.30
N LEU A 142 -6.12 -5.17 -1.95
CA LEU A 142 -5.35 -5.48 -3.15
C LEU A 142 -4.08 -6.29 -2.87
N ALA A 143 -3.54 -6.24 -1.65
CA ALA A 143 -2.34 -6.98 -1.26
C ALA A 143 -2.47 -8.51 -1.50
N GLY A 144 -3.69 -9.05 -1.38
CA GLY A 144 -3.96 -10.45 -1.72
C GLY A 144 -3.65 -10.80 -3.19
N LEU A 145 -3.87 -9.88 -4.12
CA LEU A 145 -3.53 -10.04 -5.54
C LEU A 145 -2.02 -9.90 -5.80
N ALA A 146 -1.34 -9.13 -4.95
CA ALA A 146 0.09 -8.88 -5.00
C ALA A 146 0.92 -9.95 -4.27
N GLY A 147 0.30 -11.02 -3.77
CA GLY A 147 1.02 -12.05 -3.00
C GLY A 147 1.33 -11.67 -1.56
N GLY A 148 0.61 -10.68 -1.00
CA GLY A 148 0.81 -10.17 0.36
C GLY A 148 1.79 -8.99 0.44
N GLU A 149 2.35 -8.53 -0.66
CA GLU A 149 3.26 -7.39 -0.75
C GLU A 149 2.59 -6.09 -0.27
N ASN A 150 3.39 -5.23 0.38
CA ASN A 150 2.94 -3.88 0.72
C ASN A 150 2.89 -3.02 -0.55
N LEU A 151 1.69 -2.55 -0.91
CA LEU A 151 1.46 -1.71 -2.07
C LEU A 151 1.36 -0.21 -1.73
N GLU A 152 1.35 0.15 -0.44
CA GLU A 152 1.24 1.55 -0.01
C GLU A 152 2.56 2.28 -0.15
N THR A 153 3.67 1.57 0.03
CA THR A 153 5.01 2.16 0.04
C THR A 153 5.94 1.37 -0.86
N ILE A 154 6.60 2.08 -1.79
CA ILE A 154 7.65 1.54 -2.64
C ILE A 154 8.98 2.12 -2.14
N VAL A 155 9.85 1.24 -1.66
CA VAL A 155 11.10 1.63 -1.04
C VAL A 155 12.19 1.80 -2.10
N PHE A 156 12.92 2.91 -2.01
CA PHE A 156 14.15 3.16 -2.76
C PHE A 156 15.34 3.07 -1.81
N ASP A 157 16.49 2.76 -2.35
CA ASP A 157 17.74 2.83 -1.58
C ASP A 157 17.99 4.29 -1.13
N PRO A 158 18.51 4.51 0.09
CA PRO A 158 18.73 5.85 0.61
C PRO A 158 19.63 6.69 -0.31
N GLY A 159 19.27 7.97 -0.48
CA GLY A 159 20.02 8.93 -1.30
C GLY A 159 19.90 8.74 -2.81
N THR A 160 19.17 7.75 -3.31
CA THR A 160 19.01 7.49 -4.74
C THR A 160 17.56 7.47 -5.20
N ALA A 161 17.36 7.73 -6.49
CA ALA A 161 16.09 7.57 -7.20
C ALA A 161 16.13 6.41 -8.21
N GLU A 162 17.17 5.59 -8.20
CA GLU A 162 17.32 4.45 -9.10
C GLU A 162 16.33 3.33 -8.73
N VAL A 163 15.79 2.68 -9.76
CA VAL A 163 14.90 1.53 -9.58
C VAL A 163 15.75 0.27 -9.40
N GLY A 164 16.16 0.03 -8.16
CA GLY A 164 16.90 -1.16 -7.77
C GLY A 164 16.03 -2.43 -7.78
N PRO A 165 16.61 -3.61 -7.47
CA PRO A 165 15.89 -4.89 -7.52
C PRO A 165 14.66 -4.94 -6.60
N GLN A 166 14.77 -4.41 -5.37
CA GLN A 166 13.66 -4.37 -4.41
C GLN A 166 12.54 -3.42 -4.87
N THR A 167 12.91 -2.22 -5.32
CA THR A 167 11.98 -1.25 -5.90
C THR A 167 11.24 -1.84 -7.09
N SER A 168 11.97 -2.52 -8.00
CA SER A 168 11.42 -3.18 -9.18
C SER A 168 10.42 -4.29 -8.81
N SER A 169 10.71 -5.10 -7.78
CA SER A 169 9.79 -6.14 -7.29
C SER A 169 8.47 -5.54 -6.80
N SER A 170 8.53 -4.48 -5.99
CA SER A 170 7.34 -3.78 -5.49
C SER A 170 6.53 -3.12 -6.63
N LEU A 171 7.21 -2.53 -7.61
CA LEU A 171 6.56 -1.97 -8.81
C LEU A 171 5.90 -3.06 -9.66
N GLN A 172 6.52 -4.23 -9.78
CA GLN A 172 5.94 -5.38 -10.48
C GLN A 172 4.66 -5.88 -9.79
N ALA A 173 4.67 -5.99 -8.45
CA ALA A 173 3.50 -6.36 -7.68
C ALA A 173 2.35 -5.35 -7.87
N LEU A 174 2.65 -4.05 -7.83
CA LEU A 174 1.69 -2.98 -8.11
C LEU A 174 1.16 -3.04 -9.56
N ALA A 175 2.04 -3.27 -10.54
CA ALA A 175 1.66 -3.40 -11.95
C ALA A 175 0.72 -4.58 -12.19
N LYS A 176 0.95 -5.72 -11.53
CA LYS A 176 0.05 -6.88 -11.56
C LYS A 176 -1.35 -6.50 -11.08
N VAL A 177 -1.45 -5.79 -9.96
CA VAL A 177 -2.73 -5.30 -9.43
C VAL A 177 -3.41 -4.36 -10.40
N LEU A 178 -2.69 -3.39 -10.97
CA LEU A 178 -3.23 -2.45 -11.95
C LEU A 178 -3.70 -3.14 -13.22
N THR A 179 -3.05 -4.23 -13.64
CA THR A 179 -3.47 -5.04 -14.79
C THR A 179 -4.78 -5.76 -14.51
N GLU A 180 -4.93 -6.33 -13.30
CA GLU A 180 -6.16 -7.01 -12.87
C GLU A 180 -7.33 -6.03 -12.59
N LYS A 181 -7.01 -4.76 -12.32
CA LYS A 181 -7.97 -3.71 -11.95
C LYS A 181 -7.89 -2.53 -12.93
N PRO A 182 -8.37 -2.66 -14.18
CA PRO A 182 -8.19 -1.66 -15.24
C PRO A 182 -8.85 -0.31 -14.91
N HIS A 183 -9.82 -0.27 -14.02
CA HIS A 183 -10.52 0.96 -13.62
C HIS A 183 -9.82 1.72 -12.49
N LEU A 184 -8.74 1.18 -11.91
CA LEU A 184 -7.99 1.89 -10.88
C LEU A 184 -6.97 2.84 -11.49
N HIS A 185 -6.86 3.99 -10.89
CA HIS A 185 -5.83 4.99 -11.15
C HIS A 185 -5.05 5.21 -9.86
N ILE A 186 -3.76 5.47 -9.97
CA ILE A 186 -2.89 5.70 -8.83
C ILE A 186 -2.22 7.06 -8.91
N GLY A 187 -2.00 7.66 -7.74
CA GLY A 187 -1.19 8.86 -7.58
C GLY A 187 0.10 8.52 -6.83
N LEU A 188 1.24 8.79 -7.46
CA LEU A 188 2.55 8.59 -6.88
C LEU A 188 2.99 9.87 -6.18
N VAL A 189 3.44 9.74 -4.92
CA VAL A 189 4.00 10.83 -4.12
C VAL A 189 5.43 10.45 -3.79
N GLY A 190 6.39 11.20 -4.29
CA GLY A 190 7.78 11.04 -3.90
C GLY A 190 7.99 11.55 -2.47
N THR A 191 8.72 10.79 -1.67
CA THR A 191 9.07 11.15 -0.30
C THR A 191 10.55 10.96 -0.04
N VAL A 192 11.06 11.65 0.97
CA VAL A 192 12.42 11.52 1.49
C VAL A 192 12.39 11.41 3.01
N SER A 193 13.42 10.80 3.58
CA SER A 193 13.57 10.55 5.01
C SER A 193 14.86 11.13 5.57
N ALA A 194 15.08 10.93 6.87
CA ALA A 194 16.35 11.27 7.52
C ALA A 194 17.51 10.45 6.96
N GLU A 195 17.27 9.19 6.57
CA GLU A 195 18.28 8.31 5.97
C GLU A 195 18.76 8.82 4.62
N ASP A 196 17.86 9.46 3.84
CA ASP A 196 18.24 10.10 2.57
C ASP A 196 19.21 11.27 2.79
N ARG A 197 18.98 12.07 3.84
CA ARG A 197 19.90 13.16 4.19
C ARG A 197 21.28 12.63 4.53
N THR A 198 21.34 11.56 5.32
CA THR A 198 22.59 10.90 5.70
C THR A 198 23.30 10.33 4.47
N ALA A 199 22.58 9.65 3.58
CA ALA A 199 23.14 9.08 2.38
C ALA A 199 23.64 10.14 1.38
N LEU A 200 22.92 11.25 1.22
CA LEU A 200 23.37 12.37 0.39
C LEU A 200 24.63 13.04 0.97
N ALA A 201 24.70 13.19 2.30
CA ALA A 201 25.89 13.69 2.98
C ALA A 201 27.08 12.75 2.79
N ASP A 202 26.86 11.44 2.95
CA ASP A 202 27.85 10.39 2.72
C ASP A 202 28.42 10.45 1.29
N GLN A 203 27.56 10.58 0.29
CA GLN A 203 27.96 10.75 -1.11
C GLN A 203 28.78 12.05 -1.31
N THR A 204 28.29 13.17 -0.79
CA THR A 204 28.98 14.46 -0.93
C THR A 204 30.39 14.42 -0.35
N ILE A 205 30.55 13.84 0.85
CA ILE A 205 31.86 13.74 1.48
C ILE A 205 32.77 12.76 0.72
N GLY A 206 32.19 11.63 0.27
CA GLY A 206 32.95 10.65 -0.54
C GLY A 206 33.48 11.25 -1.82
N ASP A 207 32.65 11.98 -2.56
CA ASP A 207 33.00 12.68 -3.79
C ASP A 207 34.09 13.75 -3.54
N ASP A 208 33.96 14.49 -2.46
CA ASP A 208 34.95 15.50 -2.06
C ASP A 208 36.31 14.87 -1.64
N VAL A 209 36.24 13.70 -0.99
CA VAL A 209 37.47 13.00 -0.56
C VAL A 209 38.21 12.35 -1.73
N ALA A 210 37.50 11.76 -2.66
CA ALA A 210 38.09 10.90 -3.68
C ALA A 210 37.46 10.95 -5.07
N GLY A 211 36.32 11.63 -5.24
CA GLY A 211 35.56 11.59 -6.48
C GLY A 211 35.19 10.15 -6.86
N ASP A 212 35.31 9.83 -8.14
CA ASP A 212 34.96 8.49 -8.67
C ASP A 212 35.80 7.34 -8.06
N ASP A 213 36.94 7.66 -7.40
CA ASP A 213 37.84 6.68 -6.74
C ASP A 213 37.38 6.33 -5.31
N TRP A 214 36.24 6.86 -4.82
CA TRP A 214 35.76 6.61 -3.47
C TRP A 214 35.29 5.15 -3.29
N PRO A 215 35.96 4.34 -2.44
CA PRO A 215 35.64 2.93 -2.30
C PRO A 215 34.46 2.66 -1.33
N GLY A 216 33.91 3.70 -0.71
CA GLY A 216 33.00 3.60 0.44
C GLY A 216 33.73 3.51 1.78
N ILE A 217 33.07 3.95 2.84
CA ILE A 217 33.71 4.08 4.15
C ILE A 217 34.23 2.75 4.69
N ASP A 218 33.50 1.65 4.51
CA ASP A 218 33.91 0.33 5.03
C ASP A 218 35.19 -0.18 4.40
N ALA A 219 35.43 0.09 3.12
CA ALA A 219 36.69 -0.22 2.45
C ALA A 219 37.78 0.82 2.76
N ALA A 220 37.40 2.10 2.85
CA ALA A 220 38.35 3.19 3.10
C ALA A 220 39.07 3.06 4.46
N VAL A 221 38.35 2.61 5.53
CA VAL A 221 38.97 2.41 6.84
C VAL A 221 39.99 1.25 6.88
N LEU A 222 39.96 0.36 5.90
CA LEU A 222 40.94 -0.72 5.78
C LEU A 222 42.25 -0.26 5.09
N GLU A 223 42.22 0.83 4.35
CA GLU A 223 43.36 1.31 3.59
C GLU A 223 44.01 2.55 4.22
N LYS A 224 45.30 2.48 4.52
CA LYS A 224 46.09 3.57 5.13
C LYS A 224 46.01 4.91 4.37
N LYS A 225 45.90 4.86 3.02
CA LYS A 225 45.77 6.05 2.17
C LYS A 225 44.50 6.85 2.54
N TRP A 226 43.36 6.15 2.68
CA TRP A 226 42.07 6.77 2.91
C TRP A 226 41.91 7.20 4.38
N ARG A 227 42.34 6.37 5.35
CA ARG A 227 42.34 6.73 6.78
C ARG A 227 42.98 8.09 7.02
N ARG A 228 44.24 8.27 6.50
CA ARG A 228 44.95 9.53 6.62
C ARG A 228 44.26 10.71 5.96
N LYS A 229 43.57 10.47 4.83
CA LYS A 229 42.87 11.51 4.11
C LYS A 229 41.62 11.96 4.86
N LEU A 230 40.87 11.03 5.44
CA LEU A 230 39.67 11.29 6.28
C LEU A 230 40.04 12.05 7.56
N ILE A 231 41.06 11.60 8.28
CA ILE A 231 41.52 12.26 9.51
C ILE A 231 41.93 13.71 9.23
N ARG A 232 42.79 13.91 8.24
CA ARG A 232 43.22 15.25 7.86
C ARG A 232 42.13 16.17 7.41
N ARG A 233 41.13 15.62 6.67
CA ARG A 233 40.00 16.38 6.21
C ARG A 233 39.17 16.87 7.42
N TYR A 234 38.87 15.99 8.36
CA TYR A 234 38.14 16.35 9.58
C TYR A 234 38.87 17.44 10.38
N GLU A 235 40.18 17.23 10.63
CA GLU A 235 40.99 18.19 11.39
C GLU A 235 41.07 19.56 10.70
N SER A 236 41.20 19.57 9.38
CA SER A 236 41.19 20.81 8.58
C SER A 236 39.87 21.54 8.58
N ASP A 237 38.76 20.83 8.44
CA ASP A 237 37.44 21.43 8.28
C ASP A 237 36.86 21.93 9.60
N TYR A 238 37.22 21.27 10.70
CA TYR A 238 36.67 21.57 12.03
C TYR A 238 37.66 22.22 13.01
N ASP A 239 38.94 22.36 12.63
CA ASP A 239 39.99 22.86 13.51
C ASP A 239 40.04 22.15 14.88
N ARG A 240 39.88 20.82 14.85
CA ARG A 240 39.79 19.93 16.03
C ARG A 240 40.58 18.67 15.80
N ASP A 241 41.22 18.20 16.88
CA ASP A 241 41.88 16.90 16.91
C ASP A 241 40.82 15.77 16.86
N VAL A 242 41.02 14.83 15.93
CA VAL A 242 40.10 13.68 15.73
C VAL A 242 39.97 12.78 16.97
N GLU A 243 41.05 12.71 17.79
CA GLU A 243 41.03 11.91 19.03
C GLU A 243 39.95 12.39 20.01
N THR A 244 39.53 13.66 19.94
CA THR A 244 38.46 14.22 20.78
C THR A 244 37.08 13.63 20.48
N LEU A 245 36.89 12.95 19.35
CA LEU A 245 35.66 12.27 18.99
C LEU A 245 35.45 10.94 19.72
N VAL A 246 36.52 10.34 20.20
CA VAL A 246 36.51 9.00 20.77
C VAL A 246 36.60 9.07 22.29
N SER A 247 35.53 8.63 22.98
CA SER A 247 35.52 8.61 24.47
C SER A 247 36.05 7.31 25.05
N ALA A 248 36.19 6.25 24.26
CA ALA A 248 36.72 4.95 24.68
C ALA A 248 38.24 4.92 24.52
N PRO A 249 38.95 4.06 25.30
CA PRO A 249 40.37 3.83 25.08
C PRO A 249 40.64 3.39 23.65
N LEU A 250 41.59 4.07 22.97
CA LEU A 250 42.00 3.73 21.61
C LEU A 250 42.86 2.45 21.62
N PRO A 251 42.83 1.66 20.51
CA PRO A 251 43.69 0.50 20.34
C PRO A 251 45.15 0.87 20.44
N GLU A 252 45.99 -0.07 20.95
CA GLU A 252 47.48 0.11 21.00
C GLU A 252 48.09 -0.04 19.62
N ASP A 253 47.50 -0.84 18.74
CA ASP A 253 47.94 -1.00 17.35
C ASP A 253 47.62 0.28 16.53
N ASP A 254 48.63 0.81 15.86
CA ASP A 254 48.51 2.07 15.13
C ASP A 254 47.54 1.97 13.93
N ASP A 255 47.47 0.82 13.24
CA ASP A 255 46.57 0.65 12.11
C ASP A 255 45.10 0.48 12.56
N GLU A 256 44.87 -0.21 13.68
CA GLU A 256 43.55 -0.31 14.28
C GLU A 256 43.07 1.05 14.84
N ARG A 257 43.99 1.78 15.50
CA ARG A 257 43.71 3.13 16.01
C ARG A 257 43.36 4.10 14.90
N ASP A 258 44.15 4.15 13.83
CA ASP A 258 43.87 4.99 12.66
C ASP A 258 42.55 4.62 12.00
N SER A 259 42.14 3.34 12.02
CA SER A 259 40.85 2.89 11.48
C SER A 259 39.66 3.40 12.31
N VAL A 260 39.76 3.33 13.66
CA VAL A 260 38.75 3.89 14.56
C VAL A 260 38.62 5.39 14.40
N LEU A 261 39.76 6.11 14.35
CA LEU A 261 39.77 7.55 14.21
C LEU A 261 39.18 7.98 12.86
N ALA A 262 39.55 7.31 11.76
CA ALA A 262 38.99 7.59 10.45
C ALA A 262 37.49 7.36 10.37
N ARG A 263 36.98 6.30 10.99
CA ARG A 263 35.53 6.04 11.10
C ARG A 263 34.84 7.15 11.89
N SER A 264 35.38 7.51 13.05
CA SER A 264 34.82 8.58 13.89
C SER A 264 34.82 9.94 13.19
N ALA A 265 35.89 10.24 12.45
CA ALA A 265 35.96 11.44 11.60
C ALA A 265 34.85 11.44 10.53
N TRP A 266 34.70 10.33 9.83
CA TRP A 266 33.64 10.16 8.82
C TRP A 266 32.25 10.38 9.41
N ASP A 267 31.92 9.68 10.50
CA ASP A 267 30.59 9.75 11.15
C ASP A 267 30.28 11.18 11.63
N ALA A 268 31.30 11.89 12.14
CA ALA A 268 31.15 13.28 12.55
C ALA A 268 30.91 14.22 11.35
N MET A 269 31.66 14.04 10.25
CA MET A 269 31.47 14.81 9.02
C MET A 269 30.10 14.55 8.39
N VAL A 270 29.69 13.29 8.27
CA VAL A 270 28.36 12.91 7.74
C VAL A 270 27.24 13.48 8.60
N THR A 271 27.38 13.45 9.93
CA THR A 271 26.38 14.03 10.84
C THR A 271 26.25 15.54 10.62
N ALA A 272 27.36 16.25 10.51
CA ALA A 272 27.37 17.69 10.27
C ALA A 272 26.79 18.05 8.90
N GLU A 273 27.23 17.34 7.83
CA GLU A 273 26.79 17.57 6.46
C GLU A 273 25.30 17.23 6.29
N SER A 274 24.79 16.16 6.94
CA SER A 274 23.39 15.78 6.87
C SER A 274 22.43 16.88 7.37
N ALA A 275 22.87 17.70 8.32
CA ALA A 275 22.13 18.85 8.81
C ALA A 275 22.10 20.01 7.80
N SER A 276 23.07 20.08 6.89
CA SER A 276 23.23 21.14 5.88
C SER A 276 22.70 20.77 4.49
N VAL A 277 22.30 19.50 4.27
CA VAL A 277 21.69 19.05 2.99
C VAL A 277 20.57 19.98 2.56
N ASP A 278 20.70 20.56 1.36
CA ASP A 278 19.76 21.54 0.84
C ASP A 278 18.35 20.90 0.66
N LYS A 279 17.34 21.62 1.11
CA LYS A 279 15.95 21.23 0.89
C LYS A 279 15.62 21.03 -0.60
N ALA A 280 16.23 21.81 -1.49
CA ALA A 280 16.04 21.68 -2.93
C ALA A 280 16.54 20.31 -3.45
N GLN A 281 17.67 19.81 -2.95
CA GLN A 281 18.17 18.47 -3.30
C GLN A 281 17.20 17.37 -2.86
N LEU A 282 16.63 17.49 -1.68
CA LEU A 282 15.66 16.54 -1.16
C LEU A 282 14.33 16.57 -1.96
N VAL A 283 13.86 17.75 -2.33
CA VAL A 283 12.68 17.88 -3.20
C VAL A 283 12.93 17.23 -4.56
N GLU A 284 14.13 17.46 -5.13
CA GLU A 284 14.51 16.88 -6.40
C GLU A 284 14.63 15.36 -6.33
N LEU A 285 15.24 14.80 -5.27
CA LEU A 285 15.30 13.37 -5.05
C LEU A 285 13.89 12.76 -4.97
N ALA A 286 13.00 13.37 -4.18
CA ALA A 286 11.61 12.92 -4.07
C ALA A 286 10.88 12.97 -5.43
N ARG A 287 11.08 14.04 -6.20
CA ARG A 287 10.50 14.19 -7.54
C ARG A 287 10.99 13.09 -8.49
N LEU A 288 12.30 12.87 -8.55
CA LEU A 288 12.93 11.85 -9.40
C LEU A 288 12.44 10.44 -9.05
N ARG A 289 12.27 10.11 -7.77
CA ARG A 289 11.71 8.81 -7.33
C ARG A 289 10.34 8.56 -7.92
N SER A 290 9.44 9.53 -7.82
CA SER A 290 8.09 9.39 -8.37
C SER A 290 8.06 9.31 -9.89
N GLU A 291 8.94 10.05 -10.57
CA GLU A 291 9.08 10.00 -12.03
C GLU A 291 9.65 8.66 -12.51
N ASN A 292 10.70 8.16 -11.87
CA ASN A 292 11.31 6.88 -12.23
C ASN A 292 10.38 5.70 -11.96
N ALA A 293 9.62 5.74 -10.85
CA ALA A 293 8.57 4.75 -10.59
C ALA A 293 7.47 4.79 -11.66
N LYS A 294 7.01 5.98 -12.06
CA LYS A 294 6.05 6.13 -13.17
C LYS A 294 6.62 5.61 -14.48
N ALA A 295 7.86 5.98 -14.80
CA ALA A 295 8.53 5.52 -16.01
C ALA A 295 8.63 3.98 -16.06
N ALA A 296 8.99 3.35 -14.94
CA ALA A 296 9.04 1.89 -14.84
C ALA A 296 7.65 1.26 -15.03
N LEU A 297 6.60 1.77 -14.35
CA LEU A 297 5.24 1.26 -14.51
C LEU A 297 4.75 1.36 -15.96
N VAL A 298 5.04 2.46 -16.64
CA VAL A 298 4.58 2.69 -18.02
C VAL A 298 5.43 1.93 -19.03
N GLN A 299 6.76 2.00 -18.94
CA GLN A 299 7.66 1.48 -19.98
C GLN A 299 7.99 0.01 -19.80
N GLN A 300 8.26 -0.44 -18.55
CA GLN A 300 8.63 -1.83 -18.28
C GLN A 300 7.39 -2.72 -18.09
N PHE A 301 6.39 -2.22 -17.32
CA PHE A 301 5.22 -3.01 -16.97
C PHE A 301 3.98 -2.71 -17.81
N GLN A 302 4.09 -1.84 -18.82
CA GLN A 302 3.06 -1.54 -19.82
C GLN A 302 1.72 -1.04 -19.23
N ILE A 303 1.79 -0.35 -18.08
CA ILE A 303 0.62 0.32 -17.52
C ILE A 303 0.33 1.59 -18.31
N GLU A 304 -0.94 1.81 -18.65
CA GLU A 304 -1.36 3.00 -19.40
C GLU A 304 -1.00 4.29 -18.64
N GLN A 305 -0.32 5.21 -19.33
CA GLN A 305 0.18 6.46 -18.75
C GLN A 305 -0.91 7.32 -18.10
N SER A 306 -2.11 7.31 -18.65
CA SER A 306 -3.29 8.04 -18.16
C SER A 306 -3.75 7.56 -16.78
N ARG A 307 -3.30 6.40 -16.33
CA ARG A 307 -3.67 5.79 -15.05
C ARG A 307 -2.69 6.07 -13.93
N VAL A 308 -1.52 6.65 -14.23
CA VAL A 308 -0.46 6.94 -13.24
C VAL A 308 -0.21 8.42 -13.18
N TYR A 309 -0.61 9.04 -12.08
CA TYR A 309 -0.46 10.48 -11.83
C TYR A 309 0.69 10.76 -10.88
N LEU A 310 1.44 11.82 -11.13
CA LEU A 310 2.38 12.35 -10.16
C LEU A 310 1.64 13.36 -9.28
N LYS A 311 1.86 13.29 -7.98
CA LYS A 311 1.38 14.25 -7.00
C LYS A 311 2.56 15.05 -6.45
N GLU A 312 2.27 16.14 -5.76
CA GLU A 312 3.29 16.96 -5.10
C GLU A 312 4.12 16.13 -4.12
N SER A 313 5.45 16.22 -4.26
CA SER A 313 6.40 15.49 -3.42
C SER A 313 6.41 16.03 -1.98
N LYS A 314 6.67 15.17 -1.01
CA LYS A 314 6.72 15.52 0.42
C LYS A 314 8.13 15.33 0.95
N VAL A 315 8.69 16.38 1.55
CA VAL A 315 10.04 16.42 2.12
C VAL A 315 10.05 16.21 3.63
N ASP A 316 8.90 16.40 4.30
CA ASP A 316 8.76 16.23 5.74
C ASP A 316 7.92 14.98 6.05
N GLY A 317 8.60 13.85 6.26
CA GLY A 317 7.94 12.60 6.63
C GLY A 317 8.95 11.47 6.84
N ALA A 318 8.71 10.63 7.84
CA ALA A 318 9.60 9.56 8.27
C ALA A 318 9.58 8.31 7.37
N VAL A 319 9.23 8.43 6.07
CA VAL A 319 9.07 7.26 5.19
C VAL A 319 9.87 7.46 3.90
N THR A 320 10.83 6.58 3.68
CA THR A 320 11.52 6.41 2.39
C THR A 320 10.59 5.67 1.44
N GLY A 321 10.00 6.35 0.45
CA GLY A 321 9.18 5.64 -0.52
C GLY A 321 8.13 6.50 -1.24
N LEU A 322 7.30 5.79 -2.01
CA LEU A 322 6.09 6.30 -2.66
C LEU A 322 4.88 5.94 -1.80
N THR A 323 4.00 6.90 -1.53
CA THR A 323 2.73 6.67 -0.83
C THR A 323 1.54 6.98 -1.72
#